data_751f1b44bbe33d5a274ab2cc32e65e0b
#
_entry.id   751f1b44bbe33d5a274ab2cc32e65e0b
#
_cell.length_a   1.000
_cell.length_b   1.000
_cell.length_c   1.000
_cell.angle_alpha   90.00
_cell.angle_beta   90.00
_cell.angle_gamma   90.00
#
_symmetry.space_group_name_H-M   'P 1'
#
loop_
_entity.id
_entity.type
_entity.pdbx_description
1 polymer ?
#
loop_
_entity_poly.entity_id
_entity_poly.type
_entity_poly.pdbx_seq_one_letter_code
_entity_poly.pdbx_strand_id
1 'polypeptide(L)'
;MKKILAFLLVVVGISLVAGAVDNEKDSKFKPIAPDMDTIKHNIENPYSNYYYKKLWRKFLSNDTNMSMQEYRHLYLGYMFQEDYDPYRRSEFSEKIQPLYYKKSHTPAECDTIIKYAELSLADDPFDLRQMEFFIYALKEKKKYARASIWQFRLNHLIQAILSTGKGTKEMPWVVTSPIHEYVIINNMGMMAVEHQPLEGEVDYIIVDKPKDKKAPEGYYFDVSMLLKIRHQKFGD
;
A
#
# COMPACT_ATOMS: atom_id res chain seq x y z
N MET A 1 -2.42 31.10 -6.97
CA MET A 1 -3.38 30.40 -6.07
C MET A 1 -3.63 29.01 -6.64
N LYS A 2 -2.84 28.03 -6.22
CA LYS A 2 -3.02 26.61 -6.62
C LYS A 2 -4.20 26.06 -5.82
N LYS A 3 -5.26 25.66 -6.50
CA LYS A 3 -6.40 24.99 -5.88
C LYS A 3 -5.93 23.62 -5.41
N ILE A 4 -5.78 23.47 -4.10
CA ILE A 4 -5.56 22.19 -3.45
C ILE A 4 -6.83 21.40 -3.66
N LEU A 5 -6.73 20.33 -4.43
CA LEU A 5 -7.81 19.39 -4.61
C LEU A 5 -7.87 18.55 -3.31
N ALA A 6 -8.76 18.99 -2.41
CA ALA A 6 -9.03 18.22 -1.20
C ALA A 6 -9.61 16.85 -1.61
N PHE A 7 -8.81 15.82 -1.49
CA PHE A 7 -9.24 14.44 -1.63
C PHE A 7 -10.15 14.08 -0.45
N LEU A 8 -11.44 14.27 -0.64
CA LEU A 8 -12.45 13.77 0.30
C LEU A 8 -12.57 12.27 0.08
N LEU A 9 -11.64 11.49 0.63
CA LEU A 9 -11.81 10.05 0.73
C LEU A 9 -12.95 9.79 1.72
N VAL A 10 -14.00 9.15 1.23
CA VAL A 10 -15.05 8.60 2.09
C VAL A 10 -14.35 7.60 2.99
N VAL A 11 -14.19 7.98 4.24
CA VAL A 11 -13.86 7.04 5.31
C VAL A 11 -15.04 6.08 5.40
N VAL A 12 -14.99 5.01 4.62
CA VAL A 12 -15.72 3.81 4.99
C VAL A 12 -15.03 3.37 6.27
N GLY A 13 -15.69 3.68 7.39
CA GLY A 13 -15.25 3.22 8.70
C GLY A 13 -15.16 1.70 8.68
N ILE A 14 -14.08 1.19 8.16
CA ILE A 14 -13.67 -0.17 8.44
C ILE A 14 -13.16 -0.10 9.86
N SER A 15 -14.14 -0.22 10.81
CA SER A 15 -13.77 -0.62 12.15
C SER A 15 -12.85 -1.80 11.97
N LEU A 16 -11.57 -1.61 12.26
CA LEU A 16 -10.69 -2.70 12.59
C LEU A 16 -11.39 -3.47 13.71
N VAL A 17 -12.24 -4.42 13.33
CA VAL A 17 -12.49 -5.54 14.22
C VAL A 17 -11.09 -6.16 14.31
N ALA A 18 -10.42 -5.80 15.38
CA ALA A 18 -9.32 -6.58 15.90
C ALA A 18 -9.85 -7.99 16.18
N GLY A 19 -10.10 -8.72 15.10
CA GLY A 19 -10.11 -10.17 15.12
C GLY A 19 -8.67 -10.52 15.34
N ALA A 20 -8.31 -10.66 16.62
CA ALA A 20 -7.08 -11.26 17.05
C ALA A 20 -6.96 -12.61 16.34
N VAL A 21 -6.22 -12.63 15.24
CA VAL A 21 -5.48 -13.81 14.86
C VAL A 21 -4.22 -13.71 15.70
N ASP A 22 -4.31 -14.26 16.91
CA ASP A 22 -3.16 -14.55 17.75
C ASP A 22 -2.24 -15.51 17.00
N ASN A 23 -1.37 -14.95 16.17
CA ASN A 23 -0.09 -15.53 15.87
C ASN A 23 0.94 -14.74 16.66
N GLU A 24 1.20 -15.20 17.88
CA GLU A 24 2.16 -14.66 18.84
C GLU A 24 3.60 -14.49 18.26
N LYS A 25 3.85 -14.93 17.03
CA LYS A 25 5.12 -14.79 16.33
C LYS A 25 5.31 -13.45 15.62
N ASP A 26 4.26 -12.73 15.27
CA ASP A 26 4.36 -11.47 14.50
C ASP A 26 4.35 -10.20 15.36
N SER A 27 4.00 -10.28 16.64
CA SER A 27 3.80 -9.11 17.52
C SER A 27 5.08 -8.39 17.96
N LYS A 28 6.27 -8.80 17.49
CA LYS A 28 7.56 -8.22 17.90
C LYS A 28 8.49 -7.84 16.76
N PHE A 29 7.96 -7.58 15.57
CA PHE A 29 8.83 -7.10 14.49
C PHE A 29 9.26 -5.66 14.80
N LYS A 30 10.55 -5.46 15.11
CA LYS A 30 11.12 -4.11 15.27
C LYS A 30 11.28 -3.51 13.87
N PRO A 31 10.78 -2.28 13.63
CA PRO A 31 11.03 -1.58 12.38
C PRO A 31 12.52 -1.46 12.10
N ILE A 32 12.93 -1.79 10.89
CA ILE A 32 14.33 -1.75 10.44
C ILE A 32 14.36 -1.13 9.06
N ALA A 33 15.16 -0.07 8.88
CA ALA A 33 15.39 0.53 7.57
C ALA A 33 15.88 -0.54 6.58
N PRO A 34 15.34 -0.60 5.36
CA PRO A 34 15.73 -1.60 4.40
C PRO A 34 17.10 -1.29 3.80
N ASP A 35 17.94 -2.32 3.68
CA ASP A 35 19.10 -2.30 2.81
C ASP A 35 18.65 -2.71 1.39
N MET A 36 18.48 -1.72 0.52
CA MET A 36 17.93 -1.92 -0.82
C MET A 36 18.87 -2.70 -1.73
N ASP A 37 20.18 -2.62 -1.53
CA ASP A 37 21.17 -3.41 -2.30
C ASP A 37 21.09 -4.88 -1.91
N THR A 38 20.97 -5.19 -0.62
CA THR A 38 20.72 -6.55 -0.13
C THR A 38 19.39 -7.09 -0.64
N ILE A 39 18.32 -6.29 -0.64
CA ILE A 39 17.02 -6.71 -1.18
C ILE A 39 17.15 -7.02 -2.66
N LYS A 40 17.77 -6.14 -3.45
CA LYS A 40 17.99 -6.35 -4.88
C LYS A 40 18.76 -7.64 -5.15
N HIS A 41 19.89 -7.83 -4.47
CA HIS A 41 20.68 -9.05 -4.60
C HIS A 41 19.86 -10.31 -4.31
N ASN A 42 19.08 -10.29 -3.23
CA ASN A 42 18.27 -11.45 -2.81
C ASN A 42 17.17 -11.79 -3.80
N ILE A 43 16.47 -10.78 -4.33
CA ILE A 43 15.35 -11.03 -5.26
C ILE A 43 15.82 -11.45 -6.66
N GLU A 44 17.02 -11.10 -7.05
CA GLU A 44 17.63 -11.50 -8.34
C GLU A 44 18.28 -12.89 -8.27
N ASN A 45 18.69 -13.36 -7.11
CA ASN A 45 19.37 -14.64 -6.94
C ASN A 45 18.38 -15.81 -6.92
N PRO A 46 18.39 -16.73 -7.93
CA PRO A 46 17.47 -17.87 -8.01
C PRO A 46 17.59 -18.88 -6.84
N TYR A 47 18.72 -18.88 -6.15
CA TYR A 47 18.97 -19.76 -5.00
C TYR A 47 18.50 -19.13 -3.67
N SER A 48 18.21 -17.85 -3.66
CA SER A 48 17.68 -17.17 -2.48
C SER A 48 16.27 -17.66 -2.12
N ASN A 49 15.98 -17.69 -0.82
CA ASN A 49 14.61 -17.87 -0.33
C ASN A 49 13.72 -16.68 -0.72
N TYR A 50 14.32 -15.52 -1.00
CA TYR A 50 13.65 -14.29 -1.38
C TYR A 50 13.67 -14.04 -2.90
N TYR A 51 14.00 -15.02 -3.72
CA TYR A 51 13.94 -14.87 -5.18
C TYR A 51 12.57 -14.40 -5.65
N TYR A 52 12.51 -13.29 -6.40
CA TYR A 52 11.25 -12.61 -6.71
C TYR A 52 10.20 -13.51 -7.33
N LYS A 53 10.56 -14.35 -8.30
CA LYS A 53 9.62 -15.29 -8.95
C LYS A 53 9.03 -16.33 -7.99
N LYS A 54 9.76 -16.71 -6.93
CA LYS A 54 9.22 -17.60 -5.88
C LYS A 54 8.23 -16.84 -4.99
N LEU A 55 8.60 -15.62 -4.55
CA LEU A 55 7.74 -14.78 -3.74
C LEU A 55 6.45 -14.43 -4.47
N TRP A 56 6.57 -14.05 -5.74
CA TRP A 56 5.44 -13.73 -6.60
C TRP A 56 4.45 -14.90 -6.71
N ARG A 57 4.94 -16.12 -6.95
CA ARG A 57 4.08 -17.32 -6.99
C ARG A 57 3.37 -17.58 -5.66
N LYS A 58 4.07 -17.42 -4.52
CA LYS A 58 3.46 -17.54 -3.19
C LYS A 58 2.35 -16.50 -2.99
N PHE A 59 2.61 -15.25 -3.37
CA PHE A 59 1.62 -14.16 -3.28
C PHE A 59 0.39 -14.45 -4.13
N LEU A 60 0.56 -14.87 -5.39
CA LEU A 60 -0.55 -15.20 -6.28
C LEU A 60 -1.37 -16.40 -5.79
N SER A 61 -0.71 -17.43 -5.24
CA SER A 61 -1.39 -18.61 -4.67
C SER A 61 -2.00 -18.36 -3.29
N ASN A 62 -1.88 -17.12 -2.76
CA ASN A 62 -2.34 -16.75 -1.42
C ASN A 62 -1.74 -17.65 -0.32
N ASP A 63 -0.42 -17.87 -0.39
CA ASP A 63 0.30 -18.66 0.63
C ASP A 63 0.30 -17.89 1.96
N THR A 64 -0.48 -18.36 2.91
CA THR A 64 -0.64 -17.74 4.22
C THR A 64 0.57 -17.97 5.15
N ASN A 65 1.55 -18.76 4.73
CA ASN A 65 2.78 -18.99 5.49
C ASN A 65 3.93 -18.05 5.09
N MET A 66 3.69 -17.10 4.20
CA MET A 66 4.70 -16.09 3.86
C MET A 66 5.09 -15.30 5.11
N SER A 67 6.37 -15.27 5.40
CA SER A 67 6.93 -14.48 6.50
C SER A 67 6.93 -12.98 6.19
N MET A 68 7.05 -12.14 7.22
CA MET A 68 7.19 -10.69 7.06
C MET A 68 8.40 -10.32 6.19
N GLN A 69 9.51 -11.05 6.30
CA GLN A 69 10.68 -10.82 5.44
C GLN A 69 10.41 -11.15 3.98
N GLU A 70 9.61 -12.18 3.69
CA GLU A 70 9.19 -12.48 2.33
C GLU A 70 8.28 -11.38 1.78
N TYR A 71 7.34 -10.84 2.57
CA TYR A 71 6.52 -9.68 2.17
C TYR A 71 7.35 -8.42 1.97
N ARG A 72 8.36 -8.15 2.81
CA ARG A 72 9.29 -7.03 2.60
C ARG A 72 10.04 -7.14 1.27
N HIS A 73 10.62 -8.32 0.99
CA HIS A 73 11.33 -8.55 -0.26
C HIS A 73 10.40 -8.51 -1.47
N LEU A 74 9.18 -9.02 -1.34
CA LEU A 74 8.17 -8.94 -2.39
C LEU A 74 7.79 -7.48 -2.69
N TYR A 75 7.43 -6.72 -1.66
CA TYR A 75 6.96 -5.34 -1.79
C TYR A 75 8.07 -4.41 -2.29
N LEU A 76 9.20 -4.35 -1.59
CA LEU A 76 10.33 -3.48 -1.97
C LEU A 76 11.03 -3.97 -3.24
N GLY A 77 11.07 -5.28 -3.44
CA GLY A 77 11.65 -5.90 -4.64
C GLY A 77 10.87 -5.63 -5.91
N TYR A 78 9.61 -5.20 -5.81
CA TYR A 78 8.81 -4.80 -6.97
C TYR A 78 9.44 -3.61 -7.70
N MET A 79 10.08 -2.69 -6.99
CA MET A 79 10.78 -1.55 -7.59
C MET A 79 11.86 -1.96 -8.62
N PHE A 80 12.43 -3.15 -8.49
CA PHE A 80 13.46 -3.66 -9.41
C PHE A 80 12.91 -4.51 -10.56
N GLN A 81 11.58 -4.67 -10.66
CA GLN A 81 10.99 -5.41 -11.77
C GLN A 81 10.92 -4.54 -13.04
N GLU A 82 10.93 -5.20 -14.20
CA GLU A 82 10.97 -4.53 -15.50
C GLU A 82 9.78 -3.61 -15.72
N ASP A 83 8.60 -4.05 -15.31
CA ASP A 83 7.33 -3.36 -15.48
C ASP A 83 6.99 -2.36 -14.36
N TYR A 84 7.88 -2.18 -13.37
CA TYR A 84 7.63 -1.22 -12.29
C TYR A 84 7.61 0.23 -12.79
N ASP A 85 6.55 0.95 -12.43
CA ASP A 85 6.40 2.40 -12.56
C ASP A 85 5.69 2.92 -11.30
N PRO A 86 6.33 3.80 -10.49
CA PRO A 86 5.75 4.30 -9.23
C PRO A 86 4.49 5.16 -9.42
N TYR A 87 4.28 5.67 -10.62
CA TYR A 87 3.13 6.50 -10.99
C TYR A 87 2.15 5.79 -11.94
N ARG A 88 2.31 4.47 -12.07
CA ARG A 88 1.42 3.67 -12.91
C ARG A 88 -0.04 3.93 -12.57
N ARG A 89 -0.84 4.10 -13.62
CA ARG A 89 -2.29 4.18 -13.52
C ARG A 89 -2.90 3.20 -14.51
N SER A 90 -3.57 2.20 -13.99
CA SER A 90 -4.32 1.29 -14.85
C SER A 90 -5.50 2.01 -15.48
N GLU A 91 -5.70 1.83 -16.79
CA GLU A 91 -6.90 2.34 -17.49
C GLU A 91 -8.21 1.81 -16.88
N PHE A 92 -8.15 0.64 -16.26
CA PHE A 92 -9.30 0.05 -15.57
C PHE A 92 -9.65 0.78 -14.29
N SER A 93 -8.66 1.33 -13.58
CA SER A 93 -8.91 2.13 -12.38
C SER A 93 -9.66 3.43 -12.71
N GLU A 94 -9.41 4.02 -13.87
CA GLU A 94 -10.10 5.23 -14.32
C GLU A 94 -11.61 4.99 -14.56
N LYS A 95 -12.00 3.78 -14.97
CA LYS A 95 -13.41 3.42 -15.17
C LYS A 95 -14.26 3.47 -13.91
N ILE A 96 -13.65 3.33 -12.74
CA ILE A 96 -14.33 3.34 -11.44
C ILE A 96 -13.94 4.53 -10.57
N GLN A 97 -13.03 5.39 -11.03
CA GLN A 97 -12.65 6.60 -10.31
C GLN A 97 -13.84 7.48 -9.86
N PRO A 98 -14.88 7.71 -10.68
CA PRO A 98 -16.05 8.50 -10.24
C PRO A 98 -16.79 7.88 -9.05
N LEU A 99 -16.65 6.57 -8.83
CA LEU A 99 -17.30 5.86 -7.74
C LEU A 99 -16.57 6.03 -6.40
N TYR A 100 -15.27 6.37 -6.39
CA TYR A 100 -14.51 6.57 -5.14
C TYR A 100 -15.10 7.62 -4.20
N TYR A 101 -15.78 8.61 -4.76
CA TYR A 101 -16.31 9.75 -4.00
C TYR A 101 -17.74 9.54 -3.50
N LYS A 102 -18.35 8.40 -3.80
CA LYS A 102 -19.69 8.07 -3.31
C LYS A 102 -19.64 7.50 -1.90
N LYS A 103 -20.60 7.91 -1.05
CA LYS A 103 -20.75 7.39 0.31
C LYS A 103 -21.28 5.97 0.36
N SER A 104 -22.00 5.54 -0.67
CA SER A 104 -22.57 4.19 -0.78
C SER A 104 -22.75 3.83 -2.26
N HIS A 105 -22.83 2.56 -2.56
CA HIS A 105 -22.92 2.03 -3.90
C HIS A 105 -24.11 1.08 -4.04
N THR A 106 -24.77 1.15 -5.20
CA THR A 106 -25.79 0.17 -5.58
C THR A 106 -25.16 -1.20 -5.85
N PRO A 107 -25.93 -2.30 -5.82
CA PRO A 107 -25.42 -3.62 -6.18
C PRO A 107 -24.77 -3.69 -7.58
N ALA A 108 -25.28 -2.94 -8.55
CA ALA A 108 -24.74 -2.87 -9.91
C ALA A 108 -23.41 -2.11 -9.95
N GLU A 109 -23.29 -1.01 -9.18
CA GLU A 109 -22.01 -0.31 -9.04
C GLU A 109 -20.96 -1.17 -8.35
N CYS A 110 -21.34 -1.94 -7.32
CA CYS A 110 -20.43 -2.91 -6.70
C CYS A 110 -19.95 -3.98 -7.71
N ASP A 111 -20.82 -4.47 -8.60
CA ASP A 111 -20.40 -5.40 -9.65
C ASP A 111 -19.42 -4.73 -10.63
N THR A 112 -19.63 -3.46 -10.97
CA THR A 112 -18.73 -2.66 -11.80
C THR A 112 -17.38 -2.46 -11.11
N ILE A 113 -17.39 -2.11 -9.82
CA ILE A 113 -16.16 -1.98 -9.00
C ILE A 113 -15.41 -3.30 -8.97
N ILE A 114 -16.06 -4.42 -8.67
CA ILE A 114 -15.43 -5.74 -8.63
C ILE A 114 -14.74 -6.07 -9.95
N LYS A 115 -15.45 -5.86 -11.07
CA LYS A 115 -14.90 -6.14 -12.41
C LYS A 115 -13.64 -5.33 -12.70
N TYR A 116 -13.72 -4.02 -12.55
CA TYR A 116 -12.62 -3.15 -12.98
C TYR A 116 -11.48 -3.06 -11.97
N ALA A 117 -11.76 -3.19 -10.66
CA ALA A 117 -10.71 -3.30 -9.66
C ALA A 117 -9.90 -4.59 -9.83
N GLU A 118 -10.53 -5.71 -10.20
CA GLU A 118 -9.83 -6.96 -10.49
C GLU A 118 -8.89 -6.83 -11.70
N LEU A 119 -9.35 -6.20 -12.78
CA LEU A 119 -8.54 -5.93 -13.97
C LEU A 119 -7.40 -4.94 -13.64
N SER A 120 -7.69 -3.91 -12.87
CA SER A 120 -6.69 -2.95 -12.42
C SER A 120 -5.59 -3.60 -11.57
N LEU A 121 -5.96 -4.50 -10.66
CA LEU A 121 -5.01 -5.23 -9.82
C LEU A 121 -4.24 -6.32 -10.59
N ALA A 122 -4.72 -6.75 -11.74
CA ALA A 122 -3.94 -7.60 -12.65
C ALA A 122 -2.86 -6.81 -13.39
N ASP A 123 -3.12 -5.53 -13.66
CA ASP A 123 -2.19 -4.59 -14.31
C ASP A 123 -1.23 -3.94 -13.31
N ASP A 124 -1.74 -3.47 -12.15
CA ASP A 124 -0.96 -2.91 -11.04
C ASP A 124 -1.27 -3.68 -9.74
N PRO A 125 -0.49 -4.74 -9.45
CA PRO A 125 -0.80 -5.68 -8.37
C PRO A 125 -0.60 -5.11 -6.97
N PHE A 126 0.05 -3.96 -6.85
CA PHE A 126 0.29 -3.28 -5.58
C PHE A 126 -0.43 -1.94 -5.46
N ASP A 127 -1.44 -1.66 -6.28
CA ASP A 127 -2.34 -0.53 -6.02
C ASP A 127 -3.19 -0.83 -4.77
N LEU A 128 -2.66 -0.40 -3.60
CA LEU A 128 -3.30 -0.64 -2.30
C LEU A 128 -4.68 0.01 -2.20
N ARG A 129 -4.88 1.15 -2.86
CA ARG A 129 -6.19 1.83 -2.90
C ARG A 129 -7.22 1.00 -3.67
N GLN A 130 -6.82 0.40 -4.80
CA GLN A 130 -7.69 -0.50 -5.53
C GLN A 130 -8.02 -1.76 -4.72
N MET A 131 -7.05 -2.29 -3.96
CA MET A 131 -7.31 -3.40 -3.06
C MET A 131 -8.39 -3.05 -2.02
N GLU A 132 -8.31 -1.88 -1.39
CA GLU A 132 -9.32 -1.41 -0.42
C GLU A 132 -10.71 -1.34 -1.06
N PHE A 133 -10.80 -0.73 -2.24
CA PHE A 133 -12.07 -0.55 -2.92
C PHE A 133 -12.66 -1.88 -3.40
N PHE A 134 -11.82 -2.78 -3.87
CA PHE A 134 -12.22 -4.14 -4.24
C PHE A 134 -12.75 -4.94 -3.05
N ILE A 135 -12.04 -4.89 -1.91
CA ILE A 135 -12.45 -5.53 -0.66
C ILE A 135 -13.81 -5.00 -0.20
N TYR A 136 -13.99 -3.67 -0.24
CA TYR A 136 -15.26 -3.03 0.09
C TYR A 136 -16.40 -3.58 -0.78
N ALA A 137 -16.27 -3.54 -2.10
CA ALA A 137 -17.32 -4.00 -3.01
C ALA A 137 -17.62 -5.50 -2.86
N LEU A 138 -16.60 -6.32 -2.60
CA LEU A 138 -16.79 -7.75 -2.29
C LEU A 138 -17.61 -7.96 -1.00
N LYS A 139 -17.36 -7.15 0.05
CA LYS A 139 -18.11 -7.20 1.30
C LYS A 139 -19.56 -6.78 1.09
N GLU A 140 -19.83 -5.70 0.36
CA GLU A 140 -21.18 -5.24 -0.01
C GLU A 140 -21.95 -6.33 -0.78
N LYS A 141 -21.27 -7.08 -1.64
CA LYS A 141 -21.84 -8.22 -2.38
C LYS A 141 -21.83 -9.53 -1.59
N LYS A 142 -21.50 -9.50 -0.28
CA LYS A 142 -21.43 -10.67 0.62
C LYS A 142 -20.47 -11.77 0.15
N LYS A 143 -19.47 -11.42 -0.68
CA LYS A 143 -18.42 -12.34 -1.16
C LYS A 143 -17.27 -12.42 -0.13
N TYR A 144 -17.60 -12.76 1.11
CA TYR A 144 -16.71 -12.64 2.28
C TYR A 144 -15.43 -13.48 2.16
N ALA A 145 -15.51 -14.70 1.65
CA ALA A 145 -14.31 -15.55 1.49
C ALA A 145 -13.28 -14.88 0.56
N ARG A 146 -13.73 -14.32 -0.56
CA ARG A 146 -12.86 -13.60 -1.49
C ARG A 146 -12.35 -12.30 -0.89
N ALA A 147 -13.20 -11.55 -0.19
CA ALA A 147 -12.81 -10.33 0.52
C ALA A 147 -11.73 -10.61 1.58
N SER A 148 -11.81 -11.72 2.31
CA SER A 148 -10.80 -12.11 3.32
C SER A 148 -9.44 -12.39 2.71
N ILE A 149 -9.37 -13.02 1.54
CA ILE A 149 -8.11 -13.25 0.83
C ILE A 149 -7.41 -11.92 0.49
N TRP A 150 -8.16 -10.97 -0.07
CA TRP A 150 -7.60 -9.67 -0.43
C TRP A 150 -7.28 -8.81 0.79
N GLN A 151 -8.08 -8.89 1.85
CA GLN A 151 -7.79 -8.24 3.13
C GLN A 151 -6.49 -8.77 3.74
N PHE A 152 -6.25 -10.06 3.69
CA PHE A 152 -5.01 -10.69 4.13
C PHE A 152 -3.81 -10.13 3.38
N ARG A 153 -3.88 -10.08 2.04
CA ARG A 153 -2.81 -9.51 1.20
C ARG A 153 -2.54 -8.04 1.53
N LEU A 154 -3.59 -7.23 1.58
CA LEU A 154 -3.49 -5.80 1.89
C LEU A 154 -2.84 -5.58 3.26
N ASN A 155 -3.28 -6.29 4.28
CA ASN A 155 -2.74 -6.16 5.64
C ASN A 155 -1.24 -6.47 5.68
N HIS A 156 -0.79 -7.52 5.00
CA HIS A 156 0.63 -7.89 5.00
C HIS A 156 1.49 -6.92 4.18
N LEU A 157 0.96 -6.34 3.09
CA LEU A 157 1.65 -5.28 2.35
C LEU A 157 1.77 -4.00 3.20
N ILE A 158 0.72 -3.60 3.90
CA ILE A 158 0.77 -2.48 4.85
C ILE A 158 1.80 -2.76 5.95
N GLN A 159 1.80 -3.95 6.54
CA GLN A 159 2.79 -4.34 7.54
C GLN A 159 4.22 -4.34 6.97
N ALA A 160 4.42 -4.75 5.72
CA ALA A 160 5.71 -4.66 5.05
C ALA A 160 6.20 -3.20 4.96
N ILE A 161 5.33 -2.24 4.64
CA ILE A 161 5.64 -0.80 4.65
C ILE A 161 5.99 -0.36 6.07
N LEU A 162 5.12 -0.60 7.03
CA LEU A 162 5.31 -0.17 8.43
C LEU A 162 6.57 -0.78 9.07
N SER A 163 7.00 -1.94 8.59
CA SER A 163 8.23 -2.59 9.07
C SER A 163 9.51 -1.91 8.60
N THR A 164 9.45 -0.99 7.64
CA THR A 164 10.62 -0.26 7.12
C THR A 164 11.05 0.90 8.00
N GLY A 165 10.16 1.42 8.83
CA GLY A 165 10.41 2.60 9.63
C GLY A 165 9.40 2.80 10.74
N LYS A 166 9.40 4.00 11.30
CA LYS A 166 8.47 4.47 12.34
C LYS A 166 7.60 5.62 11.88
N GLY A 167 7.75 6.06 10.63
CA GLY A 167 7.10 7.26 10.10
C GLY A 167 7.59 8.56 10.77
N THR A 168 8.77 8.53 11.39
CA THR A 168 9.44 9.72 11.94
C THR A 168 10.49 10.24 10.98
N LYS A 169 10.96 11.47 11.19
CA LYS A 169 12.00 12.08 10.35
C LYS A 169 13.28 11.25 10.31
N GLU A 170 13.67 10.65 11.45
CA GLU A 170 14.88 9.84 11.58
C GLU A 170 14.71 8.43 11.02
N MET A 171 13.46 7.97 10.88
CA MET A 171 13.15 6.61 10.43
C MET A 171 11.83 6.61 9.65
N PRO A 172 11.81 7.23 8.44
CA PRO A 172 10.62 7.30 7.61
C PRO A 172 10.19 5.90 7.13
N TRP A 173 8.93 5.78 6.72
CA TRP A 173 8.45 4.58 6.03
C TRP A 173 8.83 4.62 4.55
N VAL A 174 9.35 3.52 4.03
CA VAL A 174 9.71 3.41 2.61
C VAL A 174 8.50 2.94 1.81
N VAL A 175 8.15 3.68 0.77
CA VAL A 175 7.03 3.34 -0.12
C VAL A 175 7.48 3.10 -1.56
N THR A 176 6.75 2.25 -2.27
CA THR A 176 7.01 1.95 -3.69
C THR A 176 6.12 2.75 -4.64
N SER A 177 5.16 3.49 -4.10
CA SER A 177 4.32 4.42 -4.86
C SER A 177 3.83 5.53 -3.92
N PRO A 178 3.76 6.80 -4.38
CA PRO A 178 3.29 7.91 -3.54
C PRO A 178 1.85 7.75 -3.03
N ILE A 179 1.02 7.00 -3.74
CA ILE A 179 -0.37 6.74 -3.30
C ILE A 179 -0.41 5.92 -2.01
N HIS A 180 0.63 5.11 -1.72
CA HIS A 180 0.69 4.28 -0.52
C HIS A 180 0.76 5.12 0.76
N GLU A 181 1.34 6.31 0.71
CA GLU A 181 1.39 7.26 1.84
C GLU A 181 -0.01 7.54 2.37
N TYR A 182 -0.91 7.88 1.45
CA TYR A 182 -2.31 8.19 1.78
C TYR A 182 -3.07 6.95 2.26
N VAL A 183 -2.79 5.78 1.71
CA VAL A 183 -3.40 4.53 2.17
C VAL A 183 -2.96 4.22 3.61
N ILE A 184 -1.67 4.41 3.93
CA ILE A 184 -1.16 4.22 5.31
C ILE A 184 -1.85 5.19 6.27
N ILE A 185 -1.91 6.48 5.94
CA ILE A 185 -2.56 7.51 6.77
C ILE A 185 -4.04 7.17 7.00
N ASN A 186 -4.77 6.82 5.93
CA ASN A 186 -6.18 6.45 6.03
C ASN A 186 -6.39 5.18 6.86
N ASN A 187 -5.50 4.20 6.75
CA ASN A 187 -5.56 2.96 7.52
C ASN A 187 -5.34 3.19 9.02
N MET A 188 -4.63 4.25 9.38
CA MET A 188 -4.46 4.72 10.77
C MET A 188 -5.68 5.53 11.27
N GLY A 189 -6.72 5.70 10.43
CA GLY A 189 -7.94 6.45 10.78
C GLY A 189 -7.77 7.97 10.73
N MET A 190 -6.76 8.47 10.00
CA MET A 190 -6.47 9.89 9.82
C MET A 190 -6.67 10.30 8.36
N MET A 191 -6.79 11.61 8.12
CA MET A 191 -6.83 12.17 6.77
C MET A 191 -5.59 13.04 6.53
N ALA A 192 -4.99 12.90 5.35
CA ALA A 192 -3.94 13.80 4.91
C ALA A 192 -4.55 15.17 4.59
N VAL A 193 -4.01 16.24 5.19
CA VAL A 193 -4.45 17.64 4.98
C VAL A 193 -3.45 18.42 4.15
N GLU A 194 -2.18 18.07 4.19
CA GLU A 194 -1.13 18.72 3.41
C GLU A 194 -0.01 17.74 3.09
N HIS A 195 0.62 17.90 1.93
CA HIS A 195 1.79 17.14 1.48
C HIS A 195 2.95 18.13 1.28
N GLN A 196 4.06 17.89 1.95
CA GLN A 196 5.27 18.70 1.89
C GLN A 196 6.46 17.82 1.46
N PRO A 197 6.91 17.94 0.20
CA PRO A 197 8.18 17.33 -0.20
C PRO A 197 9.34 18.04 0.49
N LEU A 198 10.23 17.28 1.10
CA LEU A 198 11.38 17.79 1.84
C LEU A 198 12.69 17.45 1.10
N GLU A 199 13.78 18.11 1.52
CA GLU A 199 15.12 17.74 1.08
C GLU A 199 15.46 16.28 1.42
N GLY A 200 16.22 15.61 0.54
CA GLY A 200 16.60 14.20 0.70
C GLY A 200 15.54 13.21 0.22
N GLU A 201 14.59 13.66 -0.63
CA GLU A 201 13.57 12.81 -1.23
C GLU A 201 12.69 12.12 -0.17
N VAL A 202 12.26 12.90 0.81
CA VAL A 202 11.36 12.50 1.89
C VAL A 202 10.09 13.32 1.79
N ASP A 203 8.94 12.68 1.82
CA ASP A 203 7.64 13.32 1.88
C ASP A 203 7.16 13.41 3.34
N TYR A 204 6.64 14.57 3.72
CA TYR A 204 5.99 14.79 5.00
C TYR A 204 4.50 15.01 4.79
N ILE A 205 3.69 14.10 5.29
CA ILE A 205 2.23 14.16 5.19
C ILE A 205 1.68 14.68 6.52
N ILE A 206 1.15 15.91 6.50
CA ILE A 206 0.45 16.48 7.64
C ILE A 206 -0.96 15.87 7.69
N VAL A 207 -1.39 15.49 8.90
CA VAL A 207 -2.69 14.85 9.09
C VAL A 207 -3.64 15.70 9.91
N ASP A 208 -4.93 15.51 9.72
CA ASP A 208 -5.95 16.05 10.63
C ASP A 208 -5.70 15.49 12.03
N LYS A 209 -5.74 16.38 13.03
CA LYS A 209 -5.45 15.96 14.40
C LYS A 209 -6.54 15.03 14.92
N PRO A 210 -6.22 13.76 15.21
CA PRO A 210 -7.11 12.96 16.01
C PRO A 210 -7.38 13.66 17.35
N LYS A 211 -8.47 13.30 18.02
CA LYS A 211 -8.85 13.87 19.32
C LYS A 211 -7.77 13.72 20.39
N ASP A 212 -6.80 12.84 20.17
CA ASP A 212 -5.63 12.66 21.04
C ASP A 212 -4.57 13.75 20.75
N LYS A 213 -4.38 14.65 21.71
CA LYS A 213 -3.38 15.73 21.68
C LYS A 213 -1.92 15.22 21.61
N LYS A 214 -1.68 13.93 21.82
CA LYS A 214 -0.34 13.32 21.78
C LYS A 214 0.00 12.70 20.43
N ALA A 215 -0.96 12.63 19.50
CA ALA A 215 -0.70 12.12 18.16
C ALA A 215 0.24 13.08 17.39
N PRO A 216 1.15 12.54 16.54
CA PRO A 216 2.02 13.37 15.72
C PRO A 216 1.20 14.25 14.76
N GLU A 217 1.78 15.40 14.37
CA GLU A 217 1.15 16.31 13.41
C GLU A 217 1.22 15.77 11.96
N GLY A 218 2.09 14.82 11.70
CA GLY A 218 2.27 14.19 10.41
C GLY A 218 3.28 13.05 10.45
N TYR A 219 3.49 12.43 9.31
CA TYR A 219 4.34 11.27 9.13
C TYR A 219 5.27 11.44 7.94
N TYR A 220 6.45 10.81 8.03
CA TYR A 220 7.51 10.90 7.04
C TYR A 220 7.60 9.61 6.21
N PHE A 221 7.75 9.80 4.89
CA PHE A 221 7.88 8.72 3.93
C PHE A 221 9.14 8.92 3.10
N ASP A 222 9.93 7.87 2.94
CA ASP A 222 11.11 7.85 2.09
C ASP A 222 10.69 7.44 0.67
N VAL A 223 10.83 8.35 -0.26
CA VAL A 223 10.54 8.20 -1.68
C VAL A 223 11.81 8.18 -2.55
N SER A 224 12.99 8.17 -1.93
CA SER A 224 14.28 8.30 -2.60
C SER A 224 14.52 7.19 -3.64
N MET A 225 14.25 5.94 -3.26
CA MET A 225 14.49 4.81 -4.17
C MET A 225 13.50 4.81 -5.34
N LEU A 226 12.22 5.12 -5.10
CA LEU A 226 11.24 5.18 -6.19
C LEU A 226 11.54 6.30 -7.19
N LEU A 227 11.97 7.48 -6.71
CA LEU A 227 12.38 8.60 -7.58
C LEU A 227 13.66 8.26 -8.36
N LYS A 228 14.66 7.66 -7.70
CA LYS A 228 15.90 7.20 -8.34
C LYS A 228 15.61 6.21 -9.48
N ILE A 229 14.78 5.21 -9.24
CA ILE A 229 14.45 4.19 -10.25
C ILE A 229 13.62 4.81 -11.38
N ARG A 230 12.68 5.69 -11.05
CA ARG A 230 11.91 6.43 -12.05
C ARG A 230 12.81 7.23 -12.98
N HIS A 231 13.73 8.02 -12.41
CA HIS A 231 14.70 8.78 -13.18
C HIS A 231 15.56 7.89 -14.10
N GLN A 232 16.00 6.74 -13.59
CA GLN A 232 16.78 5.78 -14.39
C GLN A 232 15.98 5.17 -15.55
N LYS A 233 14.68 4.92 -15.36
CA LYS A 233 13.83 4.27 -16.39
C LYS A 233 13.25 5.25 -17.40
N PHE A 234 12.87 6.43 -16.97
CA PHE A 234 12.08 7.38 -17.78
C PHE A 234 12.79 8.68 -18.08
N GLY A 235 13.89 9.01 -17.41
CA GLY A 235 14.80 10.11 -17.79
C GLY A 235 14.24 11.50 -17.51
N ASP A 236 13.61 11.73 -16.38
CA ASP A 236 13.10 13.07 -15.97
C ASP A 236 14.12 13.88 -15.22
#